data_5a92f0f9107a141ce2d7680e8393dba4
#
_entry.id   5a92f0f9107a141ce2d7680e8393dba4
#
_cell.length_a   1.000
_cell.length_b   1.000
_cell.length_c   1.000
_cell.angle_alpha   90.00
_cell.angle_beta   90.00
_cell.angle_gamma   90.00
#
_symmetry.space_group_name_H-M   'P 1'
#
loop_
_entity.id
_entity.type
_entity.pdbx_description
1 polymer ?
#
loop_
_entity_poly.entity_id
_entity_poly.type
_entity_poly.pdbx_seq_one_letter_code
_entity_poly.pdbx_strand_id
1 'polypeptide(L)'
;MRVCPNCGEENPEKFRLCGYCGAKLVPDEAPQAARKLVTIVFCDLAGSTSMGETLDSESLRALMTRYFEQMRGVLESHGGLVEKYIGDAGMAVFGLPVVREDDAIRAVAAADGMRAALERLNDELEDVWGVRLTSRIGVNTGEVVAG
;
A
#
# COMPACT_ATOMS: atom_id res chain seq x y z
N MET A 1 -12.72 32.07 -24.87
CA MET A 1 -14.09 31.56 -24.96
C MET A 1 -14.05 30.02 -24.96
N ARG A 2 -14.92 29.40 -24.21
CA ARG A 2 -15.05 27.94 -24.20
C ARG A 2 -16.29 27.54 -24.98
N VAL A 3 -16.12 26.58 -25.88
CA VAL A 3 -17.25 26.00 -26.61
C VAL A 3 -17.85 24.89 -25.79
N CYS A 4 -19.17 24.95 -25.59
CA CYS A 4 -19.87 23.89 -24.85
C CYS A 4 -19.86 22.57 -25.63
N PRO A 5 -19.39 21.47 -25.07
CA PRO A 5 -19.39 20.17 -25.76
C PRO A 5 -20.78 19.59 -25.99
N ASN A 6 -21.80 20.11 -25.29
CA ASN A 6 -23.15 19.61 -25.41
C ASN A 6 -24.02 20.39 -26.42
N CYS A 7 -24.00 21.72 -26.35
CA CYS A 7 -24.83 22.54 -27.23
C CYS A 7 -24.04 23.33 -28.31
N GLY A 8 -22.72 23.40 -28.19
CA GLY A 8 -21.85 24.10 -29.16
C GLY A 8 -21.75 25.61 -28.99
N GLU A 9 -22.45 26.19 -28.01
CA GLU A 9 -22.41 27.61 -27.75
C GLU A 9 -21.13 28.07 -27.08
N GLU A 10 -20.66 29.25 -27.39
CA GLU A 10 -19.48 29.83 -26.75
C GLU A 10 -19.82 30.45 -25.40
N ASN A 11 -18.99 30.23 -24.42
CA ASN A 11 -19.13 30.74 -23.06
C ASN A 11 -17.85 31.45 -22.63
N PRO A 12 -17.96 32.45 -21.73
CA PRO A 12 -16.77 33.04 -21.12
C PRO A 12 -15.91 31.98 -20.39
N GLU A 13 -14.60 32.14 -20.45
CA GLU A 13 -13.67 31.17 -19.85
C GLU A 13 -13.86 30.95 -18.35
N LYS A 14 -14.37 31.94 -17.65
CA LYS A 14 -14.68 31.88 -16.22
C LYS A 14 -15.89 31.01 -15.86
N PHE A 15 -16.70 30.65 -16.85
CA PHE A 15 -17.89 29.84 -16.60
C PHE A 15 -17.52 28.36 -16.42
N ARG A 16 -18.01 27.76 -15.39
CA ARG A 16 -17.89 26.32 -15.14
C ARG A 16 -19.04 25.52 -15.73
N LEU A 17 -20.19 26.17 -15.87
CA LEU A 17 -21.37 25.60 -16.48
C LEU A 17 -21.75 26.44 -17.69
N CYS A 18 -22.30 25.77 -18.69
CA CYS A 18 -22.80 26.47 -19.87
C CYS A 18 -24.00 27.34 -19.48
N GLY A 19 -23.94 28.62 -19.86
CA GLY A 19 -25.03 29.57 -19.62
C GLY A 19 -26.28 29.28 -20.43
N TYR A 20 -26.20 28.43 -21.44
CA TYR A 20 -27.31 28.10 -22.34
C TYR A 20 -27.98 26.77 -22.00
N CYS A 21 -27.21 25.71 -21.76
CA CYS A 21 -27.77 24.38 -21.52
C CYS A 21 -27.47 23.80 -20.12
N GLY A 22 -26.64 24.49 -19.33
CA GLY A 22 -26.27 24.04 -17.99
C GLY A 22 -25.28 22.89 -17.92
N ALA A 23 -24.73 22.44 -19.05
CA ALA A 23 -23.75 21.37 -19.08
C ALA A 23 -22.42 21.84 -18.49
N LYS A 24 -21.65 20.94 -17.91
CA LYS A 24 -20.30 21.25 -17.41
C LYS A 24 -19.36 21.62 -18.56
N LEU A 25 -18.71 22.76 -18.44
CA LEU A 25 -17.74 23.26 -19.41
C LEU A 25 -16.32 22.85 -19.09
N VAL A 26 -16.06 22.44 -17.84
CA VAL A 26 -14.77 21.96 -17.39
C VAL A 26 -14.92 20.48 -17.17
N PRO A 27 -14.02 19.63 -17.70
CA PRO A 27 -14.03 18.23 -17.30
C PRO A 27 -13.87 18.16 -15.79
N ASP A 28 -14.51 17.19 -15.15
CA ASP A 28 -14.24 16.91 -13.74
C ASP A 28 -12.72 16.88 -13.59
N GLU A 29 -12.18 17.77 -12.75
CA GLU A 29 -10.75 17.80 -12.52
C GLU A 29 -10.32 16.38 -12.17
N ALA A 30 -9.26 15.89 -12.81
CA ALA A 30 -8.60 14.69 -12.36
C ALA A 30 -8.45 14.81 -10.84
N PRO A 31 -8.73 13.75 -10.05
CA PRO A 31 -8.73 13.87 -8.61
C PRO A 31 -7.43 14.56 -8.18
N GLN A 32 -7.56 15.78 -7.68
CA GLN A 32 -6.41 16.52 -7.18
C GLN A 32 -5.82 15.71 -6.05
N ALA A 33 -4.49 15.61 -6.03
CA ALA A 33 -3.78 15.05 -4.93
C ALA A 33 -4.29 15.71 -3.63
N ALA A 34 -4.96 14.93 -2.81
CA ALA A 34 -5.50 15.40 -1.55
C ALA A 34 -4.60 14.97 -0.41
N ARG A 35 -4.47 15.81 0.62
CA ARG A 35 -3.81 15.41 1.86
C ARG A 35 -4.72 14.46 2.62
N LYS A 36 -4.20 13.30 2.95
CA LYS A 36 -4.93 12.28 3.72
C LYS A 36 -4.09 11.85 4.91
N LEU A 37 -4.76 11.67 6.05
CA LEU A 37 -4.15 11.07 7.21
C LEU A 37 -4.20 9.56 7.05
N VAL A 38 -3.04 8.93 6.96
CA VAL A 38 -2.92 7.47 6.76
C VAL A 38 -2.01 6.87 7.81
N THR A 39 -2.13 5.57 8.01
CA THR A 39 -1.20 4.79 8.83
C THR A 39 -0.43 3.87 7.90
N ILE A 40 0.89 3.90 8.00
CA ILE A 40 1.78 3.12 7.15
C ILE A 40 2.45 2.05 8.00
N VAL A 41 2.46 0.83 7.48
CA VAL A 41 3.18 -0.30 8.05
C VAL A 41 4.36 -0.62 7.15
N PHE A 42 5.55 -0.58 7.71
CA PHE A 42 6.76 -1.02 7.04
C PHE A 42 7.21 -2.36 7.62
N CYS A 43 7.61 -3.26 6.76
CA CYS A 43 8.25 -4.50 7.19
C CYS A 43 9.54 -4.70 6.41
N ASP A 44 10.58 -5.15 7.12
CA ASP A 44 11.91 -5.34 6.58
C ASP A 44 12.52 -6.60 7.22
N LEU A 45 13.26 -7.37 6.44
CA LEU A 45 13.97 -8.54 6.96
C LEU A 45 15.34 -8.17 7.45
N ALA A 46 15.63 -8.55 8.68
CA ALA A 46 16.97 -8.45 9.23
C ALA A 46 17.78 -9.70 8.84
N GLY A 47 19.02 -9.52 8.42
CA GLY A 47 19.94 -10.62 8.12
C GLY A 47 19.73 -11.27 6.76
N SER A 48 18.95 -10.65 5.85
CA SER A 48 18.73 -11.18 4.49
C SER A 48 20.03 -11.36 3.70
N THR A 49 21.01 -10.50 3.92
CA THR A 49 22.33 -10.60 3.29
C THR A 49 23.04 -11.89 3.70
N SER A 50 23.01 -12.23 5.00
CA SER A 50 23.61 -13.47 5.52
C SER A 50 22.94 -14.70 4.95
N MET A 51 21.62 -14.68 4.76
CA MET A 51 20.87 -15.77 4.13
C MET A 51 21.27 -15.95 2.66
N GLY A 52 21.51 -14.85 1.96
CA GLY A 52 21.97 -14.87 0.57
C GLY A 52 23.35 -15.51 0.41
N GLU A 53 24.17 -15.52 1.46
CA GLU A 53 25.46 -16.19 1.46
C GLU A 53 25.37 -17.70 1.73
N THR A 54 24.33 -18.15 2.44
CA THR A 54 24.15 -19.54 2.85
C THR A 54 23.22 -20.34 1.98
N LEU A 55 22.28 -19.69 1.30
CA LEU A 55 21.32 -20.34 0.42
C LEU A 55 21.63 -20.07 -1.05
N ASP A 56 21.31 -21.03 -1.91
CA ASP A 56 21.37 -20.80 -3.35
C ASP A 56 20.29 -19.80 -3.79
N SER A 57 20.45 -19.23 -4.98
CA SER A 57 19.56 -18.18 -5.49
C SER A 57 18.12 -18.62 -5.60
N GLU A 58 17.88 -19.87 -5.99
CA GLU A 58 16.51 -20.41 -6.14
C GLU A 58 15.84 -20.61 -4.81
N SER A 59 16.54 -21.15 -3.82
CA SER A 59 16.03 -21.33 -2.45
C SER A 59 15.75 -20.01 -1.79
N LEU A 60 16.66 -19.05 -1.92
CA LEU A 60 16.47 -17.70 -1.38
C LEU A 60 15.24 -17.03 -1.99
N ARG A 61 15.06 -17.12 -3.29
CA ARG A 61 13.91 -16.57 -4.00
C ARG A 61 12.59 -17.20 -3.54
N ALA A 62 12.56 -18.53 -3.41
CA ALA A 62 11.39 -19.26 -2.94
C ALA A 62 11.02 -18.85 -1.51
N LEU A 63 12.01 -18.73 -0.64
CA LEU A 63 11.84 -18.31 0.75
C LEU A 63 11.30 -16.88 0.83
N MET A 64 11.87 -15.94 0.08
CA MET A 64 11.43 -14.55 0.05
C MET A 64 10.01 -14.41 -0.49
N THR A 65 9.67 -15.15 -1.54
CA THR A 65 8.31 -15.19 -2.09
C THR A 65 7.33 -15.69 -1.03
N ARG A 66 7.67 -16.75 -0.32
CA ARG A 66 6.85 -17.31 0.75
C ARG A 66 6.62 -16.30 1.87
N TYR A 67 7.66 -15.61 2.28
CA TYR A 67 7.60 -14.56 3.31
C TYR A 67 6.65 -13.42 2.88
N PHE A 68 6.86 -12.87 1.70
CA PHE A 68 6.04 -11.75 1.22
C PHE A 68 4.58 -12.13 1.01
N GLU A 69 4.29 -13.33 0.53
CA GLU A 69 2.91 -13.83 0.41
C GLU A 69 2.22 -13.89 1.76
N GLN A 70 2.90 -14.38 2.80
CA GLN A 70 2.35 -14.43 4.15
C GLN A 70 2.10 -13.03 4.72
N MET A 71 3.05 -12.13 4.56
CA MET A 71 2.92 -10.75 5.07
C MET A 71 1.81 -9.99 4.34
N ARG A 72 1.76 -10.13 3.03
CA ARG A 72 0.72 -9.54 2.19
C ARG A 72 -0.68 -10.02 2.60
N GLY A 73 -0.85 -11.31 2.80
CA GLY A 73 -2.13 -11.89 3.23
C GLY A 73 -2.61 -11.29 4.55
N VAL A 74 -1.74 -11.14 5.52
CA VAL A 74 -2.08 -10.53 6.81
C VAL A 74 -2.44 -9.05 6.64
N LEU A 75 -1.64 -8.29 5.91
CA LEU A 75 -1.89 -6.86 5.67
C LEU A 75 -3.22 -6.63 4.95
N GLU A 76 -3.48 -7.37 3.89
CA GLU A 76 -4.73 -7.26 3.12
C GLU A 76 -5.95 -7.70 3.93
N SER A 77 -5.82 -8.72 4.76
CA SER A 77 -6.92 -9.19 5.61
C SER A 77 -7.35 -8.16 6.66
N HIS A 78 -6.46 -7.24 7.01
CA HIS A 78 -6.76 -6.12 7.92
C HIS A 78 -7.13 -4.83 7.19
N GLY A 79 -7.25 -4.87 5.86
CA GLY A 79 -7.66 -3.74 5.04
C GLY A 79 -6.52 -2.83 4.60
N GLY A 80 -5.28 -3.29 4.70
CA GLY A 80 -4.11 -2.56 4.20
C GLY A 80 -3.99 -2.68 2.69
N LEU A 81 -3.57 -1.58 2.05
CA LEU A 81 -3.21 -1.55 0.64
C LEU A 81 -1.70 -1.74 0.53
N VAL A 82 -1.29 -2.87 0.00
CA VAL A 82 0.13 -3.15 -0.19
C VAL A 82 0.62 -2.42 -1.44
N GLU A 83 1.54 -1.48 -1.23
CA GLU A 83 2.01 -0.61 -2.31
C GLU A 83 3.22 -1.19 -3.03
N LYS A 84 4.25 -1.57 -2.29
CA LYS A 84 5.51 -2.00 -2.88
C LYS A 84 6.26 -2.98 -2.00
N TYR A 85 6.93 -3.92 -2.69
CA TYR A 85 8.05 -4.64 -2.12
C TYR A 85 9.32 -4.21 -2.86
N ILE A 86 10.27 -3.64 -2.15
CA ILE A 86 11.57 -3.25 -2.70
C ILE A 86 12.63 -4.09 -2.00
N GLY A 87 13.25 -5.00 -2.74
CA GLY A 87 14.21 -5.93 -2.16
C GLY A 87 13.55 -6.81 -1.11
N ASP A 88 13.98 -6.66 0.13
CA ASP A 88 13.47 -7.38 1.30
C ASP A 88 12.56 -6.54 2.21
N ALA A 89 12.13 -5.39 1.72
CA ALA A 89 11.26 -4.46 2.42
C ALA A 89 9.89 -4.35 1.76
N GLY A 90 8.84 -4.22 2.57
CA GLY A 90 7.47 -4.03 2.12
C GLY A 90 6.80 -2.86 2.81
N MET A 91 5.83 -2.26 2.14
CA MET A 91 5.04 -1.15 2.68
C MET A 91 3.55 -1.37 2.40
N ALA A 92 2.73 -1.16 3.40
CA ALA A 92 1.28 -1.16 3.27
C ALA A 92 0.70 0.12 3.86
N VAL A 93 -0.38 0.61 3.26
CA VAL A 93 -1.06 1.84 3.66
C VAL A 93 -2.46 1.52 4.15
N PHE A 94 -2.82 2.03 5.32
CA PHE A 94 -4.17 1.99 5.87
C PHE A 94 -4.76 3.40 5.81
N GLY A 95 -5.87 3.55 5.12
CA GLY A 95 -6.48 4.85 4.88
C GLY A 95 -6.60 5.22 3.40
N LEU A 96 -6.20 4.34 2.50
CA LEU A 96 -6.37 4.48 1.06
C LEU A 96 -7.20 3.32 0.52
N PRO A 97 -8.10 3.53 -0.41
CA PRO A 97 -8.49 4.83 -0.99
C PRO A 97 -9.35 5.70 -0.07
N VAL A 98 -9.86 5.16 1.04
CA VAL A 98 -10.74 5.86 1.97
C VAL A 98 -10.17 5.82 3.38
N VAL A 99 -10.05 7.00 4.00
CA VAL A 99 -9.62 7.12 5.40
C VAL A 99 -10.75 6.66 6.32
N ARG A 100 -10.42 5.83 7.32
CA ARG A 100 -11.36 5.33 8.33
C ARG A 100 -10.81 5.63 9.73
N GLU A 101 -11.71 5.74 10.70
CA GLU A 101 -11.34 6.03 12.09
C GLU A 101 -10.47 4.95 12.73
N ASP A 102 -10.62 3.71 12.31
CA ASP A 102 -9.92 2.55 12.85
C ASP A 102 -8.64 2.16 12.09
N ASP A 103 -8.18 2.99 11.16
CA ASP A 103 -7.00 2.68 10.33
C ASP A 103 -5.76 2.36 11.19
N ALA A 104 -5.46 3.18 12.18
CA ALA A 104 -4.31 2.97 13.05
C ALA A 104 -4.43 1.67 13.87
N ILE A 105 -5.62 1.39 14.39
CA ILE A 105 -5.88 0.17 15.17
C ILE A 105 -5.72 -1.06 14.28
N ARG A 106 -6.25 -1.03 13.06
CA ARG A 106 -6.13 -2.13 12.11
C ARG A 106 -4.68 -2.33 11.66
N ALA A 107 -3.92 -1.26 11.51
CA ALA A 107 -2.50 -1.33 11.18
C ALA A 107 -1.69 -2.03 12.30
N VAL A 108 -1.93 -1.68 13.55
CA VAL A 108 -1.29 -2.32 14.71
C VAL A 108 -1.69 -3.80 14.82
N ALA A 109 -2.97 -4.10 14.62
CA ALA A 109 -3.46 -5.48 14.61
C ALA A 109 -2.81 -6.29 13.48
N ALA A 110 -2.64 -5.70 12.31
CA ALA A 110 -1.94 -6.32 11.19
C ALA A 110 -0.47 -6.60 11.53
N ALA A 111 0.22 -5.65 12.16
CA ALA A 111 1.61 -5.82 12.57
C ALA A 111 1.76 -6.98 13.57
N ASP A 112 0.86 -7.11 14.54
CA ASP A 112 0.84 -8.23 15.46
C ASP A 112 0.54 -9.56 14.75
N GLY A 113 -0.39 -9.56 13.81
CA GLY A 113 -0.70 -10.71 12.97
C GLY A 113 0.48 -11.14 12.09
N MET A 114 1.24 -10.19 11.58
CA MET A 114 2.46 -10.46 10.80
C MET A 114 3.51 -11.14 11.67
N ARG A 115 3.68 -10.68 12.90
CA ARG A 115 4.61 -11.29 13.86
C ARG A 115 4.23 -12.74 14.15
N ALA A 116 2.96 -13.02 14.41
CA ALA A 116 2.46 -14.37 14.65
C ALA A 116 2.60 -15.26 13.41
N ALA A 117 2.32 -14.71 12.22
CA ALA A 117 2.48 -15.44 10.97
C ALA A 117 3.95 -15.78 10.70
N LEU A 118 4.87 -14.88 11.04
CA LEU A 118 6.30 -15.12 10.89
C LEU A 118 6.79 -16.24 11.81
N GLU A 119 6.30 -16.31 13.03
CA GLU A 119 6.63 -17.41 13.95
C GLU A 119 6.23 -18.77 13.36
N ARG A 120 5.04 -18.88 12.82
CA ARG A 120 4.56 -20.10 12.16
C ARG A 120 5.38 -20.41 10.90
N LEU A 121 5.67 -19.40 10.11
CA LEU A 121 6.48 -19.55 8.90
C LEU A 121 7.90 -20.00 9.23
N ASN A 122 8.50 -19.47 10.29
CA ASN A 122 9.84 -19.85 10.74
C ASN A 122 9.95 -21.32 11.10
N ASP A 123 8.92 -21.92 11.70
CA ASP A 123 8.90 -23.36 12.00
C ASP A 123 8.98 -24.17 10.70
N GLU A 124 8.24 -23.75 9.66
CA GLU A 124 8.28 -24.38 8.35
C GLU A 124 9.64 -24.16 7.65
N LEU A 125 10.18 -22.95 7.70
CA LEU A 125 11.45 -22.60 7.06
C LEU A 125 12.63 -23.32 7.70
N GLU A 126 12.60 -23.49 9.01
CA GLU A 126 13.63 -24.24 9.75
C GLU A 126 13.66 -25.73 9.32
N ASP A 127 12.49 -26.34 9.12
CA ASP A 127 12.37 -27.71 8.68
C ASP A 127 12.83 -27.90 7.24
N VAL A 128 12.54 -26.94 6.35
CA VAL A 128 12.85 -27.05 4.90
C VAL A 128 14.27 -26.57 4.58
N TRP A 129 14.67 -25.42 5.13
CA TRP A 129 15.94 -24.76 4.78
C TRP A 129 16.89 -24.57 5.95
N GLY A 130 16.49 -24.89 7.17
CA GLY A 130 17.32 -24.71 8.37
C GLY A 130 17.56 -23.25 8.73
N VAL A 131 16.67 -22.35 8.32
CA VAL A 131 16.80 -20.90 8.56
C VAL A 131 15.60 -20.35 9.31
N ARG A 132 15.81 -19.27 10.03
CA ARG A 132 14.76 -18.47 10.66
C ARG A 132 14.91 -17.01 10.23
N LEU A 133 13.79 -16.36 9.98
CA LEU A 133 13.75 -14.95 9.59
C LEU A 133 13.43 -14.08 10.80
N THR A 134 14.05 -12.91 10.84
CA THR A 134 13.71 -11.85 11.77
C THR A 134 13.20 -10.66 10.98
N SER A 135 12.01 -10.18 11.31
CA SER A 135 11.41 -9.03 10.65
C SER A 135 11.41 -7.83 11.60
N ARG A 136 11.67 -6.66 11.01
CA ARG A 136 11.46 -5.39 11.67
C ARG A 136 10.18 -4.79 11.12
N ILE A 137 9.27 -4.40 12.01
CA ILE A 137 7.98 -3.85 11.62
C ILE A 137 7.86 -2.47 12.27
N GLY A 138 7.61 -1.47 11.44
CA GLY A 138 7.37 -0.09 11.89
C GLY A 138 5.95 0.33 11.51
N VAL A 139 5.29 1.04 12.42
CA VAL A 139 3.96 1.60 12.18
C VAL A 139 4.02 3.10 12.45
N ASN A 140 3.55 3.90 11.53
CA ASN A 140 3.55 5.35 11.67
C ASN A 140 2.28 5.95 11.04
N THR A 141 1.73 6.95 11.71
CA THR A 141 0.56 7.69 11.21
C THR A 141 0.98 9.11 10.86
N GLY A 142 0.59 9.57 9.70
CA GLY A 142 0.91 10.92 9.26
C GLY A 142 0.12 11.33 8.03
N GLU A 143 0.23 12.60 7.66
CA GLU A 143 -0.37 13.12 6.45
C GLU A 143 0.48 12.77 5.24
N VAL A 144 -0.19 12.35 4.18
CA VAL A 144 0.42 12.10 2.88
C VAL A 144 -0.38 12.80 1.79
N VAL A 145 0.27 13.07 0.69
CA VAL A 145 -0.40 13.52 -0.53
C VAL A 145 -0.67 12.30 -1.39
N ALA A 146 -1.95 11.99 -1.56
CA ALA A 146 -2.40 10.85 -2.34
C ALA A 146 -3.41 11.31 -3.38
N GLY A 147 -3.22 10.86 -4.58
CA GLY A 147 -4.09 11.23 -5.68
C GLY A 147 -4.19 10.17 -6.74
#